data_fcef0155b07038a928c77ce5541588b8
#
_entry.id   fcef0155b07038a928c77ce5541588b8
#
_cell.length_a   1.000
_cell.length_b   1.000
_cell.length_c   1.000
_cell.angle_alpha   90.00
_cell.angle_beta   90.00
_cell.angle_gamma   90.00
#
_symmetry.space_group_name_H-M   'P 1'
#
loop_
_entity.id
_entity.type
_entity.pdbx_description
1 polymer ?
#
loop_
_entity_poly.entity_id
_entity_poly.type
_entity_poly.pdbx_seq_one_letter_code
_entity_poly.pdbx_strand_id
1 'polypeptide(L)'
;ESTMSDEPLVASSTVEEQAPPPEKLTGISVYPGIAYGLCQQFSAGDLEIPQFVIEKTGTRGEIQRLRAAIATVDKQLGALIDSADEDMPAEAAAFIDVHRTILRDPTLIEETVDIIKEKLVNAEWALSLRLEKTRRDFESIEDDYIRERIKDIAHVVLRVQRVLTGRRSASSLLEAEGLDETIILVADQLDPADMLLLRGRDDLDIAGIILEEGSITSHAVILARSLEIPTLVGVKGACEILETDVPVLLNADEELIDLSPSAEKRRNARQRMKLLTAEKKRLKKLKQFDAVTLDGHTIKLFANIALPEDVKDVHRAGADGVCLLYTSDAA
;
A
#
# COMPACT_ATOMS: atom_id res chain seq x y z
N GLU A 1 -23.91 -55.07 -46.78
CA GLU A 1 -24.71 -54.58 -45.61
C GLU A 1 -23.77 -54.64 -44.40
N SER A 2 -23.16 -53.50 -44.08
CA SER A 2 -22.34 -53.32 -42.87
C SER A 2 -22.86 -52.08 -42.13
N THR A 3 -23.49 -52.33 -41.04
CA THR A 3 -23.95 -51.31 -40.11
C THR A 3 -22.79 -50.76 -39.32
N MET A 4 -22.46 -49.50 -39.54
CA MET A 4 -21.53 -48.74 -38.71
C MET A 4 -22.29 -48.26 -37.47
N SER A 5 -21.87 -48.67 -36.31
CA SER A 5 -22.34 -48.19 -35.01
C SER A 5 -21.65 -46.88 -34.66
N ASP A 6 -22.40 -45.81 -34.55
CA ASP A 6 -21.98 -44.52 -33.97
C ASP A 6 -21.92 -44.66 -32.45
N GLU A 7 -20.72 -44.62 -31.85
CA GLU A 7 -20.51 -44.36 -30.42
C GLU A 7 -20.32 -42.87 -30.20
N PRO A 8 -21.03 -42.20 -29.27
CA PRO A 8 -20.77 -40.82 -28.91
C PRO A 8 -19.52 -40.74 -28.02
N LEU A 9 -18.56 -39.93 -28.43
CA LEU A 9 -17.42 -39.51 -27.63
C LEU A 9 -17.91 -38.71 -26.44
N VAL A 10 -17.89 -39.30 -25.26
CA VAL A 10 -18.08 -38.62 -23.98
C VAL A 10 -16.78 -37.89 -23.64
N ALA A 11 -16.79 -36.58 -23.81
CA ALA A 11 -15.73 -35.71 -23.31
C ALA A 11 -15.75 -35.73 -21.80
N SER A 12 -14.82 -36.43 -21.18
CA SER A 12 -14.56 -36.34 -19.74
C SER A 12 -13.90 -35.00 -19.43
N SER A 13 -14.71 -34.05 -18.97
CA SER A 13 -14.21 -32.88 -18.29
C SER A 13 -13.63 -33.33 -16.95
N THR A 14 -12.32 -33.47 -16.89
CA THR A 14 -11.59 -33.56 -15.63
C THR A 14 -11.77 -32.22 -14.90
N VAL A 15 -12.68 -32.21 -13.94
CA VAL A 15 -12.71 -31.17 -12.90
C VAL A 15 -11.41 -31.36 -12.11
N GLU A 16 -10.45 -30.47 -12.26
CA GLU A 16 -9.30 -30.39 -11.39
C GLU A 16 -9.84 -30.16 -9.96
N GLU A 17 -9.70 -31.18 -9.12
CA GLU A 17 -10.01 -31.14 -7.70
C GLU A 17 -9.02 -30.15 -7.07
N GLN A 18 -9.45 -28.90 -6.86
CA GLN A 18 -8.64 -27.90 -6.21
C GLN A 18 -8.30 -28.39 -4.80
N ALA A 19 -7.01 -28.45 -4.50
CA ALA A 19 -6.53 -28.79 -3.17
C ALA A 19 -7.20 -27.86 -2.12
N PRO A 20 -7.56 -28.36 -0.94
CA PRO A 20 -8.14 -27.51 0.09
C PRO A 20 -7.20 -26.34 0.39
N PRO A 21 -7.76 -25.15 0.65
CA PRO A 21 -6.94 -23.97 0.96
C PRO A 21 -6.02 -24.27 2.16
N PRO A 22 -4.79 -23.74 2.15
CA PRO A 22 -3.85 -23.97 3.24
C PRO A 22 -4.42 -23.42 4.55
N GLU A 23 -4.22 -24.13 5.66
CA GLU A 23 -4.66 -23.64 6.98
C GLU A 23 -3.87 -22.41 7.44
N LYS A 24 -2.68 -22.18 6.87
CA LYS A 24 -1.74 -21.15 7.27
C LYS A 24 -1.02 -20.58 6.05
N LEU A 25 -0.76 -19.28 6.11
CA LEU A 25 0.12 -18.58 5.17
C LEU A 25 1.34 -18.04 5.92
N THR A 26 2.44 -17.86 5.19
CA THR A 26 3.69 -17.29 5.71
C THR A 26 4.15 -16.11 4.88
N GLY A 27 4.86 -15.19 5.52
CA GLY A 27 5.43 -14.01 4.87
C GLY A 27 6.70 -13.58 5.59
N ILE A 28 7.20 -12.41 5.27
CA ILE A 28 8.35 -11.78 5.90
C ILE A 28 7.85 -10.67 6.81
N SER A 29 8.28 -10.68 8.08
CA SER A 29 7.89 -9.66 9.05
C SER A 29 8.57 -8.33 8.77
N VAL A 30 7.76 -7.30 8.69
CA VAL A 30 8.20 -5.90 8.52
C VAL A 30 8.10 -5.13 9.82
N TYR A 31 7.00 -5.29 10.51
CA TYR A 31 6.79 -4.76 11.85
C TYR A 31 6.17 -5.86 12.72
N PRO A 32 6.78 -6.14 13.88
CA PRO A 32 6.37 -7.26 14.74
C PRO A 32 5.04 -6.96 15.44
N GLY A 33 4.40 -8.01 15.90
CA GLY A 33 3.17 -7.93 16.69
C GLY A 33 2.12 -8.93 16.27
N ILE A 34 1.00 -8.90 16.97
CA ILE A 34 -0.14 -9.79 16.74
C ILE A 34 -1.38 -8.95 16.47
N ALA A 35 -2.10 -9.31 15.40
CA ALA A 35 -3.38 -8.73 15.04
C ALA A 35 -4.42 -9.81 14.82
N TYR A 36 -5.65 -9.56 15.26
CA TYR A 36 -6.81 -10.37 14.98
C TYR A 36 -7.95 -9.48 14.53
N GLY A 37 -8.49 -9.73 13.36
CA GLY A 37 -9.54 -8.92 12.78
C GLY A 37 -10.14 -9.56 11.54
N LEU A 38 -11.09 -8.87 10.90
CA LEU A 38 -11.66 -9.28 9.64
C LEU A 38 -10.73 -8.88 8.48
N CYS A 39 -10.51 -9.78 7.56
CA CYS A 39 -9.83 -9.46 6.32
C CYS A 39 -10.62 -8.42 5.54
N GLN A 40 -9.94 -7.38 5.07
CA GLN A 40 -10.48 -6.46 4.10
C GLN A 40 -9.49 -6.34 2.94
N GLN A 41 -9.93 -6.79 1.77
CA GLN A 41 -9.11 -6.69 0.59
C GLN A 41 -9.06 -5.24 0.12
N PHE A 42 -7.85 -4.73 0.04
CA PHE A 42 -7.55 -3.50 -0.65
C PHE A 42 -6.95 -3.86 -2.01
N SER A 43 -7.80 -4.09 -2.96
CA SER A 43 -7.34 -4.23 -4.32
C SER A 43 -7.12 -2.83 -4.89
N ALA A 44 -5.90 -2.58 -5.35
CA ALA A 44 -5.67 -1.48 -6.29
C ALA A 44 -6.59 -1.62 -7.52
N GLY A 45 -7.33 -2.74 -7.57
CA GLY A 45 -8.29 -3.18 -8.55
C GLY A 45 -7.59 -3.47 -9.87
N ASP A 46 -7.87 -4.61 -10.47
CA ASP A 46 -7.78 -4.74 -11.91
C ASP A 46 -8.68 -3.65 -12.51
N LEU A 47 -8.10 -2.46 -12.67
CA LEU A 47 -8.77 -1.40 -13.37
C LEU A 47 -8.86 -1.87 -14.82
N GLU A 48 -9.98 -2.48 -15.20
CA GLU A 48 -10.24 -2.69 -16.62
C GLU A 48 -10.15 -1.34 -17.30
N ILE A 49 -8.97 -1.06 -17.85
CA ILE A 49 -8.70 0.17 -18.57
C ILE A 49 -9.49 0.14 -19.86
N PRO A 50 -10.49 1.02 -20.03
CA PRO A 50 -11.25 1.09 -21.27
C PRO A 50 -10.28 1.38 -22.43
N GLN A 51 -10.34 0.57 -23.49
CA GLN A 51 -9.50 0.73 -24.68
C GLN A 51 -10.41 0.92 -25.89
N PHE A 52 -10.48 2.14 -26.40
CA PHE A 52 -11.26 2.42 -27.62
C PHE A 52 -10.60 3.49 -28.47
N VAL A 53 -10.87 3.40 -29.77
CA VAL A 53 -10.41 4.37 -30.76
C VAL A 53 -11.38 5.53 -30.80
N ILE A 54 -10.85 6.75 -30.92
CA ILE A 54 -11.63 7.99 -31.00
C ILE A 54 -11.56 8.58 -32.41
N GLU A 55 -12.55 9.38 -32.75
CA GLU A 55 -12.47 10.20 -33.96
C GLU A 55 -11.50 11.38 -33.77
N LYS A 56 -10.95 11.88 -34.86
CA LYS A 56 -10.04 13.03 -34.85
C LYS A 56 -10.63 14.26 -34.15
N THR A 57 -11.93 14.45 -34.26
CA THR A 57 -12.71 15.51 -33.59
C THR A 57 -12.77 15.35 -32.07
N GLY A 58 -12.68 14.12 -31.56
CA GLY A 58 -12.67 13.79 -30.14
C GLY A 58 -11.34 14.04 -29.41
N THR A 59 -10.23 14.18 -30.16
CA THR A 59 -8.86 14.32 -29.60
C THR A 59 -8.74 15.46 -28.57
N ARG A 60 -9.37 16.60 -28.86
CA ARG A 60 -9.32 17.76 -27.95
C ARG A 60 -10.04 17.45 -26.62
N GLY A 61 -11.15 16.72 -26.68
CA GLY A 61 -11.92 16.30 -25.50
C GLY A 61 -11.10 15.37 -24.61
N GLU A 62 -10.43 14.37 -25.19
CA GLU A 62 -9.61 13.42 -24.46
C GLU A 62 -8.38 14.09 -23.81
N ILE A 63 -7.73 15.02 -24.49
CA ILE A 63 -6.62 15.81 -23.93
C ILE A 63 -7.12 16.66 -22.75
N GLN A 64 -8.31 17.24 -22.85
CA GLN A 64 -8.90 18.01 -21.75
C GLN A 64 -9.24 17.12 -20.56
N ARG A 65 -9.78 15.92 -20.79
CA ARG A 65 -10.04 14.92 -19.75
C ARG A 65 -8.75 14.50 -19.04
N LEU A 66 -7.70 14.19 -19.79
CA LEU A 66 -6.39 13.83 -19.24
C LEU A 66 -5.85 14.93 -18.32
N ARG A 67 -5.82 16.17 -18.80
CA ARG A 67 -5.31 17.31 -18.01
C ARG A 67 -6.14 17.58 -16.75
N ALA A 68 -7.47 17.45 -16.85
CA ALA A 68 -8.36 17.62 -15.71
C ALA A 68 -8.15 16.51 -14.67
N ALA A 69 -7.94 15.26 -15.09
CA ALA A 69 -7.65 14.14 -14.20
C ALA A 69 -6.30 14.32 -13.48
N ILE A 70 -5.24 14.73 -14.20
CA ILE A 70 -3.94 15.03 -13.61
C ILE A 70 -4.06 16.14 -12.54
N ALA A 71 -4.75 17.24 -12.85
CA ALA A 71 -4.97 18.34 -11.92
C ALA A 71 -5.76 17.88 -10.68
N THR A 72 -6.73 17.00 -10.87
CA THR A 72 -7.51 16.42 -9.75
C THR A 72 -6.63 15.58 -8.84
N VAL A 73 -5.79 14.70 -9.40
CA VAL A 73 -4.85 13.88 -8.61
C VAL A 73 -3.82 14.74 -7.89
N ASP A 74 -3.25 15.75 -8.55
CA ASP A 74 -2.29 16.66 -7.90
C ASP A 74 -2.92 17.40 -6.71
N LYS A 75 -4.18 17.84 -6.86
CA LYS A 75 -4.93 18.47 -5.78
C LYS A 75 -5.21 17.49 -4.63
N GLN A 76 -5.58 16.24 -4.93
CA GLN A 76 -5.81 15.21 -3.91
C GLN A 76 -4.53 14.91 -3.13
N LEU A 77 -3.41 14.73 -3.82
CA LEU A 77 -2.11 14.51 -3.18
C LEU A 77 -1.66 15.72 -2.37
N GLY A 78 -1.89 16.96 -2.88
CA GLY A 78 -1.64 18.19 -2.12
C GLY A 78 -2.45 18.27 -0.83
N ALA A 79 -3.73 17.95 -0.90
CA ALA A 79 -4.61 17.95 0.27
C ALA A 79 -4.17 16.94 1.34
N LEU A 80 -3.56 15.81 0.97
CA LEU A 80 -2.98 14.85 1.94
C LEU A 80 -1.83 15.46 2.72
N ILE A 81 -0.97 16.26 2.07
CA ILE A 81 0.12 16.97 2.75
C ILE A 81 -0.44 18.07 3.64
N ASP A 82 -1.40 18.85 3.14
CA ASP A 82 -1.98 19.99 3.86
C ASP A 82 -2.82 19.56 5.08
N SER A 83 -3.45 18.37 5.01
CA SER A 83 -4.23 17.78 6.11
C SER A 83 -3.38 16.92 7.05
N ALA A 84 -2.10 16.77 6.75
CA ALA A 84 -1.21 15.98 7.58
C ALA A 84 -1.04 16.63 8.95
N ASP A 85 -1.39 15.88 10.00
CA ASP A 85 -1.08 16.25 11.37
C ASP A 85 0.44 16.26 11.58
N GLU A 86 0.89 16.87 12.71
CA GLU A 86 2.29 16.83 13.15
C GLU A 86 2.86 15.39 13.23
N ASP A 87 1.98 14.40 13.17
CA ASP A 87 2.28 12.96 13.22
C ASP A 87 2.51 12.30 11.85
N MET A 88 2.52 13.05 10.73
CA MET A 88 2.85 12.48 9.42
C MET A 88 4.34 12.14 9.35
N PRO A 89 4.70 10.88 9.00
CA PRO A 89 6.10 10.53 8.75
C PRO A 89 6.70 11.38 7.64
N ALA A 90 7.94 11.85 7.82
CA ALA A 90 8.62 12.70 6.83
C ALA A 90 8.79 11.96 5.49
N GLU A 91 9.02 10.65 5.54
CA GLU A 91 9.15 9.78 4.36
C GLU A 91 7.85 9.75 3.54
N ALA A 92 6.70 9.75 4.21
CA ALA A 92 5.41 9.76 3.54
C ALA A 92 5.16 11.07 2.79
N ALA A 93 5.53 12.21 3.38
CA ALA A 93 5.45 13.52 2.73
C ALA A 93 6.39 13.59 1.52
N ALA A 94 7.64 13.14 1.67
CA ALA A 94 8.62 13.09 0.58
C ALA A 94 8.13 12.23 -0.59
N PHE A 95 7.48 11.10 -0.29
CA PHE A 95 6.93 10.20 -1.30
C PHE A 95 5.79 10.85 -2.08
N ILE A 96 4.87 11.53 -1.40
CA ILE A 96 3.80 12.29 -2.07
C ILE A 96 4.38 13.39 -2.97
N ASP A 97 5.44 14.08 -2.54
CA ASP A 97 6.11 15.10 -3.35
C ASP A 97 6.77 14.50 -4.60
N VAL A 98 7.35 13.31 -4.51
CA VAL A 98 7.84 12.55 -5.67
C VAL A 98 6.70 12.27 -6.66
N HIS A 99 5.56 11.76 -6.20
CA HIS A 99 4.40 11.51 -7.04
C HIS A 99 3.85 12.79 -7.69
N ARG A 100 3.80 13.89 -6.96
CA ARG A 100 3.43 15.20 -7.52
C ARG A 100 4.43 15.70 -8.56
N THR A 101 5.71 15.43 -8.35
CA THR A 101 6.76 15.76 -9.33
C THR A 101 6.57 14.97 -10.62
N ILE A 102 6.30 13.67 -10.53
CA ILE A 102 6.00 12.81 -11.69
C ILE A 102 4.74 13.28 -12.43
N LEU A 103 3.67 13.64 -11.70
CA LEU A 103 2.44 14.17 -12.29
C LEU A 103 2.64 15.47 -13.08
N ARG A 104 3.59 16.29 -12.66
CA ARG A 104 3.91 17.59 -13.26
C ARG A 104 4.99 17.51 -14.33
N ASP A 105 5.55 16.30 -14.56
CA ASP A 105 6.58 16.11 -15.59
C ASP A 105 5.98 16.37 -16.98
N PRO A 106 6.49 17.39 -17.70
CA PRO A 106 6.03 17.68 -19.05
C PRO A 106 6.15 16.49 -19.99
N THR A 107 7.19 15.66 -19.81
CA THR A 107 7.43 14.47 -20.65
C THR A 107 6.29 13.46 -20.54
N LEU A 108 5.81 13.19 -19.32
CA LEU A 108 4.67 12.29 -19.10
C LEU A 108 3.41 12.81 -19.80
N ILE A 109 3.15 14.13 -19.65
CA ILE A 109 1.93 14.75 -20.17
C ILE A 109 1.99 14.84 -21.70
N GLU A 110 3.08 15.40 -22.25
CA GLU A 110 3.19 15.67 -23.68
C GLU A 110 3.27 14.40 -24.52
N GLU A 111 4.06 13.40 -24.11
CA GLU A 111 4.11 12.12 -24.81
C GLU A 111 2.77 11.38 -24.76
N THR A 112 2.02 11.47 -23.66
CA THR A 112 0.65 10.90 -23.59
C THR A 112 -0.29 11.64 -24.55
N VAL A 113 -0.21 12.97 -24.62
CA VAL A 113 -0.98 13.80 -25.56
C VAL A 113 -0.64 13.46 -27.01
N ASP A 114 0.61 13.19 -27.31
CA ASP A 114 1.03 12.82 -28.67
C ASP A 114 0.52 11.40 -29.03
N ILE A 115 0.52 10.47 -28.09
CA ILE A 115 -0.10 9.15 -28.31
C ILE A 115 -1.61 9.30 -28.61
N ILE A 116 -2.34 10.16 -27.90
CA ILE A 116 -3.77 10.42 -28.16
C ILE A 116 -3.96 10.95 -29.61
N LYS A 117 -3.11 11.89 -30.02
CA LYS A 117 -3.21 12.52 -31.35
C LYS A 117 -2.83 11.57 -32.51
N GLU A 118 -1.75 10.79 -32.30
CA GLU A 118 -1.19 9.93 -33.34
C GLU A 118 -1.99 8.62 -33.50
N LYS A 119 -2.32 7.99 -32.36
CA LYS A 119 -3.02 6.70 -32.37
C LYS A 119 -4.53 6.81 -32.31
N LEU A 120 -5.07 8.02 -32.08
CA LEU A 120 -6.49 8.28 -31.94
C LEU A 120 -7.17 7.34 -30.92
N VAL A 121 -6.59 7.27 -29.72
CA VAL A 121 -7.09 6.44 -28.62
C VAL A 121 -7.53 7.32 -27.44
N ASN A 122 -8.37 6.77 -26.56
CA ASN A 122 -8.79 7.45 -25.34
C ASN A 122 -7.62 7.69 -24.35
N ALA A 123 -7.81 8.60 -23.44
CA ALA A 123 -6.77 9.05 -22.50
C ALA A 123 -6.24 7.91 -21.60
N GLU A 124 -7.13 7.03 -21.14
CA GLU A 124 -6.80 5.89 -20.30
C GLU A 124 -5.86 4.92 -21.01
N TRP A 125 -6.18 4.58 -22.25
CA TRP A 125 -5.33 3.69 -23.06
C TRP A 125 -4.01 4.35 -23.45
N ALA A 126 -4.01 5.63 -23.77
CA ALA A 126 -2.78 6.38 -24.06
C ALA A 126 -1.82 6.36 -22.87
N LEU A 127 -2.29 6.52 -21.64
CA LEU A 127 -1.49 6.39 -20.42
C LEU A 127 -0.90 4.98 -20.25
N SER A 128 -1.67 3.92 -20.52
CA SER A 128 -1.18 2.54 -20.49
C SER A 128 -0.06 2.33 -21.50
N LEU A 129 -0.24 2.81 -22.74
CA LEU A 129 0.79 2.72 -23.78
C LEU A 129 2.06 3.49 -23.41
N ARG A 130 1.91 4.65 -22.77
CA ARG A 130 3.05 5.44 -22.29
C ARG A 130 3.82 4.71 -21.18
N LEU A 131 3.11 4.13 -20.21
CA LEU A 131 3.71 3.34 -19.15
C LEU A 131 4.43 2.10 -19.69
N GLU A 132 3.83 1.40 -20.64
CA GLU A 132 4.41 0.24 -21.27
C GLU A 132 5.70 0.58 -22.04
N LYS A 133 5.71 1.74 -22.74
CA LYS A 133 6.93 2.26 -23.37
C LYS A 133 8.01 2.52 -22.31
N THR A 134 7.67 3.18 -21.20
CA THR A 134 8.63 3.43 -20.12
C THR A 134 9.21 2.12 -19.57
N ARG A 135 8.37 1.11 -19.31
CA ARG A 135 8.85 -0.20 -18.83
C ARG A 135 9.86 -0.82 -19.79
N ARG A 136 9.58 -0.82 -21.10
CA ARG A 136 10.49 -1.36 -22.13
C ARG A 136 11.80 -0.59 -22.22
N ASP A 137 11.74 0.75 -22.15
CA ASP A 137 12.93 1.61 -22.23
C ASP A 137 13.91 1.32 -21.09
N PHE A 138 13.40 0.89 -19.94
CA PHE A 138 14.20 0.59 -18.75
C PHE A 138 14.38 -0.91 -18.46
N GLU A 139 13.77 -1.80 -19.25
CA GLU A 139 13.81 -3.26 -19.03
C GLU A 139 15.24 -3.84 -19.07
N SER A 140 16.16 -3.19 -19.81
CA SER A 140 17.55 -3.59 -19.91
C SER A 140 18.45 -3.12 -18.77
N ILE A 141 17.92 -2.34 -17.83
CA ILE A 141 18.67 -1.74 -16.74
C ILE A 141 18.46 -2.59 -15.47
N GLU A 142 19.51 -3.28 -15.04
CA GLU A 142 19.52 -4.08 -13.82
C GLU A 142 19.84 -3.23 -12.56
N ASP A 143 19.15 -2.09 -12.41
CA ASP A 143 19.32 -1.21 -11.26
C ASP A 143 18.03 -1.20 -10.42
N ASP A 144 18.13 -1.57 -9.14
CA ASP A 144 16.99 -1.65 -8.23
C ASP A 144 16.34 -0.28 -8.01
N TYR A 145 17.13 0.80 -8.01
CA TYR A 145 16.62 2.17 -7.87
C TYR A 145 15.74 2.56 -9.08
N ILE A 146 16.14 2.20 -10.29
CA ILE A 146 15.36 2.47 -11.51
C ILE A 146 14.08 1.64 -11.53
N ARG A 147 14.14 0.39 -11.10
CA ARG A 147 12.95 -0.46 -10.96
C ARG A 147 11.92 0.13 -10.00
N GLU A 148 12.37 0.69 -8.88
CA GLU A 148 11.49 1.35 -7.93
C GLU A 148 10.86 2.61 -8.54
N ARG A 149 11.62 3.40 -9.31
CA ARG A 149 11.09 4.57 -10.03
C ARG A 149 10.01 4.24 -11.04
N ILE A 150 10.11 3.10 -11.73
CA ILE A 150 9.07 2.64 -12.66
C ILE A 150 7.78 2.31 -11.90
N LYS A 151 7.88 1.74 -10.70
CA LYS A 151 6.72 1.49 -9.84
C LYS A 151 6.04 2.80 -9.43
N ASP A 152 6.81 3.82 -9.04
CA ASP A 152 6.26 5.15 -8.72
C ASP A 152 5.47 5.73 -9.90
N ILE A 153 6.04 5.65 -11.12
CA ILE A 153 5.35 6.10 -12.34
C ILE A 153 4.07 5.30 -12.57
N ALA A 154 4.12 3.97 -12.37
CA ALA A 154 2.95 3.10 -12.54
C ALA A 154 1.84 3.46 -11.56
N HIS A 155 2.15 3.72 -10.29
CA HIS A 155 1.19 4.16 -9.27
C HIS A 155 0.54 5.49 -9.64
N VAL A 156 1.35 6.46 -10.10
CA VAL A 156 0.83 7.75 -10.55
C VAL A 156 -0.11 7.59 -11.74
N VAL A 157 0.28 6.80 -12.75
CA VAL A 157 -0.54 6.53 -13.94
C VAL A 157 -1.86 5.87 -13.55
N LEU A 158 -1.82 4.84 -12.70
CA LEU A 158 -3.01 4.12 -12.22
C LEU A 158 -3.96 5.08 -11.49
N ARG A 159 -3.44 5.99 -10.69
CA ARG A 159 -4.23 7.00 -9.96
C ARG A 159 -4.94 7.96 -10.91
N VAL A 160 -4.26 8.40 -11.97
CA VAL A 160 -4.87 9.25 -13.03
C VAL A 160 -5.95 8.46 -13.79
N GLN A 161 -5.70 7.20 -14.13
CA GLN A 161 -6.67 6.33 -14.81
C GLN A 161 -7.93 6.08 -13.96
N ARG A 162 -7.81 5.96 -12.64
CA ARG A 162 -8.97 5.87 -11.73
C ARG A 162 -9.85 7.12 -11.81
N VAL A 163 -9.25 8.29 -11.83
CA VAL A 163 -10.00 9.56 -11.99
C VAL A 163 -10.66 9.64 -13.36
N LEU A 164 -9.96 9.25 -14.44
CA LEU A 164 -10.51 9.25 -15.80
C LEU A 164 -11.71 8.32 -15.97
N THR A 165 -11.66 7.14 -15.36
CA THR A 165 -12.74 6.15 -15.44
C THR A 165 -13.94 6.50 -14.55
N GLY A 166 -13.83 7.56 -13.72
CA GLY A 166 -14.87 7.92 -12.75
C GLY A 166 -15.04 6.87 -11.64
N ARG A 167 -14.22 5.83 -11.63
CA ARG A 167 -14.17 4.87 -10.54
C ARG A 167 -13.44 5.56 -9.38
N ARG A 168 -14.19 5.97 -8.38
CA ARG A 168 -13.66 6.32 -7.07
C ARG A 168 -12.80 5.15 -6.63
N SER A 169 -11.75 5.45 -5.89
CA SER A 169 -10.77 4.44 -5.40
C SER A 169 -11.44 3.07 -5.25
N ALA A 170 -10.91 2.05 -5.94
CA ALA A 170 -11.55 0.74 -6.08
C ALA A 170 -11.66 -0.06 -4.76
N SER A 171 -11.34 0.56 -3.65
CA SER A 171 -11.50 0.01 -2.33
C SER A 171 -12.89 0.34 -1.81
N SER A 172 -13.73 -0.67 -1.74
CA SER A 172 -14.95 -0.64 -0.93
C SER A 172 -14.69 -0.13 0.49
N LEU A 173 -13.46 -0.28 0.98
CA LEU A 173 -12.98 0.23 2.27
C LEU A 173 -13.00 1.75 2.36
N LEU A 174 -12.63 2.49 1.30
CA LEU A 174 -12.66 3.95 1.31
C LEU A 174 -14.09 4.52 1.18
N GLU A 175 -15.04 3.68 0.77
CA GLU A 175 -16.45 4.04 0.62
C GLU A 175 -17.33 3.42 1.70
N ALA A 176 -16.85 2.40 2.43
CA ALA A 176 -17.59 1.78 3.52
C ALA A 176 -17.72 2.76 4.68
N GLU A 177 -18.96 3.08 5.05
CA GLU A 177 -19.26 3.83 6.26
C GLU A 177 -19.54 2.85 7.42
N GLY A 178 -18.95 3.11 8.59
CA GLY A 178 -19.33 2.44 9.84
C GLY A 178 -18.76 1.04 10.03
N LEU A 179 -17.50 0.80 9.64
CA LEU A 179 -16.79 -0.40 10.05
C LEU A 179 -16.31 -0.24 11.51
N ASP A 180 -17.20 -0.51 12.46
CA ASP A 180 -16.87 -0.53 13.91
C ASP A 180 -15.97 -1.74 14.30
N GLU A 181 -15.43 -2.46 13.32
CA GLU A 181 -14.70 -3.70 13.55
C GLU A 181 -13.21 -3.53 13.24
N THR A 182 -12.39 -4.20 14.03
CA THR A 182 -10.94 -4.29 13.80
C THR A 182 -10.66 -5.05 12.50
N ILE A 183 -9.92 -4.44 11.57
CA ILE A 183 -9.64 -5.01 10.26
C ILE A 183 -8.17 -5.39 10.07
N ILE A 184 -7.95 -6.39 9.22
CA ILE A 184 -6.64 -6.74 8.66
C ILE A 184 -6.69 -6.43 7.17
N LEU A 185 -5.88 -5.46 6.76
CA LEU A 185 -5.79 -5.03 5.37
C LEU A 185 -5.00 -6.06 4.56
N VAL A 186 -5.58 -6.53 3.46
CA VAL A 186 -4.94 -7.48 2.52
C VAL A 186 -4.84 -6.81 1.16
N ALA A 187 -3.64 -6.72 0.61
CA ALA A 187 -3.42 -6.15 -0.72
C ALA A 187 -2.30 -6.88 -1.47
N ASP A 188 -2.30 -6.81 -2.80
CA ASP A 188 -1.15 -7.23 -3.58
C ASP A 188 0.00 -6.25 -3.36
N GLN A 189 -0.26 -4.98 -3.53
CA GLN A 189 0.63 -3.86 -3.26
C GLN A 189 -0.15 -2.72 -2.60
N LEU A 190 0.53 -1.91 -1.83
CA LEU A 190 -0.06 -0.74 -1.18
C LEU A 190 0.78 0.51 -1.48
N ASP A 191 0.14 1.52 -2.01
CA ASP A 191 0.76 2.84 -2.24
C ASP A 191 0.80 3.61 -0.90
N PRO A 192 1.90 4.26 -0.54
CA PRO A 192 1.97 5.09 0.66
C PRO A 192 0.87 6.15 0.77
N ALA A 193 0.45 6.74 -0.34
CA ALA A 193 -0.65 7.70 -0.31
C ALA A 193 -2.00 7.03 -0.02
N ASP A 194 -2.21 5.77 -0.43
CA ASP A 194 -3.41 5.01 -0.07
C ASP A 194 -3.38 4.64 1.43
N MET A 195 -2.22 4.31 1.99
CA MET A 195 -2.07 4.10 3.44
C MET A 195 -2.39 5.35 4.24
N LEU A 196 -1.97 6.53 3.78
CA LEU A 196 -2.28 7.79 4.45
C LEU A 196 -3.77 8.13 4.37
N LEU A 197 -4.42 7.84 3.23
CA LEU A 197 -5.87 7.97 3.09
C LEU A 197 -6.62 7.06 4.07
N LEU A 198 -6.18 5.81 4.21
CA LEU A 198 -6.76 4.86 5.15
C LEU A 198 -6.55 5.28 6.61
N ARG A 199 -5.35 5.79 6.93
CA ARG A 199 -5.03 6.30 8.27
C ARG A 199 -5.88 7.52 8.67
N GLY A 200 -6.17 8.40 7.72
CA GLY A 200 -6.99 9.60 7.94
C GLY A 200 -8.47 9.29 8.23
N ARG A 201 -8.85 8.03 8.26
CA ARG A 201 -10.20 7.57 8.56
C ARG A 201 -10.30 7.13 10.03
N ASP A 202 -10.91 7.97 10.85
CA ASP A 202 -11.13 7.69 12.29
C ASP A 202 -12.08 6.50 12.54
N ASP A 203 -12.85 6.10 11.52
CA ASP A 203 -13.81 4.99 11.55
C ASP A 203 -13.20 3.63 11.18
N LEU A 204 -11.91 3.58 10.83
CA LEU A 204 -11.19 2.35 10.50
C LEU A 204 -10.14 2.00 11.57
N ASP A 205 -10.30 0.83 12.20
CA ASP A 205 -9.30 0.25 13.12
C ASP A 205 -8.44 -0.78 12.37
N ILE A 206 -7.37 -0.34 11.70
CA ILE A 206 -6.45 -1.20 10.97
C ILE A 206 -5.43 -1.80 11.96
N ALA A 207 -5.65 -3.05 12.36
CA ALA A 207 -4.82 -3.76 13.32
C ALA A 207 -3.62 -4.48 12.67
N GLY A 208 -3.67 -4.78 11.38
CA GLY A 208 -2.63 -5.50 10.68
C GLY A 208 -2.67 -5.30 9.16
N ILE A 209 -1.53 -5.54 8.51
CA ILE A 209 -1.37 -5.42 7.06
C ILE A 209 -0.72 -6.68 6.50
N ILE A 210 -1.27 -7.21 5.42
CA ILE A 210 -0.76 -8.36 4.67
C ILE A 210 -0.57 -7.92 3.21
N LEU A 211 0.66 -8.00 2.71
CA LEU A 211 0.97 -7.69 1.32
C LEU A 211 1.45 -8.94 0.59
N GLU A 212 0.87 -9.20 -0.57
CA GLU A 212 1.29 -10.32 -1.42
C GLU A 212 2.64 -10.05 -2.07
N GLU A 213 2.83 -8.83 -2.57
CA GLU A 213 4.09 -8.34 -3.07
C GLU A 213 4.73 -7.32 -2.10
N GLY A 214 6.01 -7.15 -2.21
CA GLY A 214 6.77 -6.15 -1.48
C GLY A 214 8.12 -6.67 -1.02
N SER A 215 9.11 -5.78 -1.04
CA SER A 215 10.40 -6.01 -0.40
C SER A 215 10.45 -5.28 0.94
N ILE A 216 11.36 -5.71 1.81
CA ILE A 216 11.60 -5.06 3.11
C ILE A 216 11.99 -3.57 2.96
N THR A 217 12.41 -3.18 1.76
CA THR A 217 12.84 -1.83 1.39
C THR A 217 11.78 -1.02 0.65
N SER A 218 10.59 -1.57 0.41
CA SER A 218 9.54 -0.82 -0.29
C SER A 218 9.03 0.35 0.55
N HIS A 219 8.60 1.42 -0.09
CA HIS A 219 8.10 2.63 0.58
C HIS A 219 6.86 2.35 1.45
N ALA A 220 5.98 1.44 1.01
CA ALA A 220 4.84 0.98 1.81
C ALA A 220 5.28 0.33 3.13
N VAL A 221 6.38 -0.42 3.09
CA VAL A 221 6.97 -1.08 4.27
C VAL A 221 7.55 -0.06 5.25
N ILE A 222 8.25 0.95 4.74
CA ILE A 222 8.80 2.03 5.57
C ILE A 222 7.66 2.74 6.30
N LEU A 223 6.57 3.04 5.58
CA LEU A 223 5.40 3.66 6.16
C LEU A 223 4.68 2.75 7.16
N ALA A 224 4.53 1.45 6.87
CA ALA A 224 3.93 0.49 7.81
C ALA A 224 4.71 0.43 9.13
N ARG A 225 6.05 0.46 9.06
CA ARG A 225 6.91 0.56 10.26
C ARG A 225 6.66 1.85 11.05
N SER A 226 6.59 3.00 10.37
CA SER A 226 6.36 4.28 11.04
C SER A 226 4.96 4.38 11.67
N LEU A 227 3.99 3.65 11.12
CA LEU A 227 2.65 3.53 11.69
C LEU A 227 2.55 2.50 12.83
N GLU A 228 3.62 1.73 13.05
CA GLU A 228 3.68 0.68 14.08
C GLU A 228 2.54 -0.34 13.98
N ILE A 229 2.18 -0.74 12.75
CA ILE A 229 1.14 -1.73 12.46
C ILE A 229 1.80 -3.08 12.14
N PRO A 230 1.43 -4.19 12.82
CA PRO A 230 1.88 -5.53 12.48
C PRO A 230 1.70 -5.83 11.00
N THR A 231 2.81 -6.13 10.30
CA THR A 231 2.82 -6.24 8.84
C THR A 231 3.64 -7.42 8.36
N LEU A 232 3.07 -8.21 7.46
CA LEU A 232 3.75 -9.25 6.69
C LEU A 232 3.74 -8.88 5.19
N VAL A 233 4.88 -9.11 4.53
CA VAL A 233 5.03 -8.93 3.08
C VAL A 233 5.46 -10.24 2.41
N GLY A 234 5.28 -10.35 1.09
CA GLY A 234 5.65 -11.54 0.34
C GLY A 234 4.75 -12.75 0.63
N VAL A 235 3.52 -12.51 1.08
CA VAL A 235 2.54 -13.55 1.39
C VAL A 235 1.87 -14.01 0.10
N LYS A 236 2.45 -15.02 -0.54
CA LYS A 236 1.99 -15.50 -1.85
C LYS A 236 0.56 -16.01 -1.82
N GLY A 237 -0.25 -15.56 -2.77
CA GLY A 237 -1.66 -15.94 -2.91
C GLY A 237 -2.56 -15.35 -1.82
N ALA A 238 -2.11 -14.34 -1.08
CA ALA A 238 -2.89 -13.73 -0.01
C ALA A 238 -4.20 -13.16 -0.51
N CYS A 239 -4.18 -12.45 -1.64
CA CYS A 239 -5.38 -11.83 -2.22
C CYS A 239 -6.38 -12.84 -2.78
N GLU A 240 -5.92 -14.03 -3.15
CA GLU A 240 -6.80 -15.11 -3.64
C GLU A 240 -7.41 -15.93 -2.48
N ILE A 241 -6.61 -16.17 -1.42
CA ILE A 241 -6.97 -17.08 -0.34
C ILE A 241 -7.73 -16.36 0.79
N LEU A 242 -7.37 -15.10 1.08
CA LEU A 242 -7.95 -14.33 2.18
C LEU A 242 -9.18 -13.55 1.69
N GLU A 243 -10.34 -14.16 1.79
CA GLU A 243 -11.60 -13.54 1.42
C GLU A 243 -11.97 -12.39 2.37
N THR A 244 -12.66 -11.37 1.84
CA THR A 244 -13.19 -10.25 2.63
C THR A 244 -14.17 -10.75 3.70
N ASP A 245 -14.19 -10.09 4.87
CA ASP A 245 -15.01 -10.38 6.04
C ASP A 245 -14.72 -11.71 6.74
N VAL A 246 -13.64 -12.42 6.36
CA VAL A 246 -13.19 -13.61 7.05
C VAL A 246 -12.24 -13.25 8.19
N PRO A 247 -12.46 -13.73 9.42
CA PRO A 247 -11.59 -13.44 10.56
C PRO A 247 -10.28 -14.23 10.48
N VAL A 248 -9.16 -13.56 10.57
CA VAL A 248 -7.81 -14.16 10.56
C VAL A 248 -6.98 -13.69 11.75
N LEU A 249 -5.96 -14.48 12.08
CA LEU A 249 -4.95 -14.14 13.06
C LEU A 249 -3.61 -13.94 12.37
N LEU A 250 -3.16 -12.69 12.32
CA LEU A 250 -1.83 -12.31 11.88
C LEU A 250 -0.86 -12.35 13.06
N ASN A 251 0.18 -13.16 13.00
CA ASN A 251 1.28 -13.19 13.96
C ASN A 251 2.58 -12.82 13.23
N ALA A 252 2.89 -11.54 13.22
CA ALA A 252 4.09 -11.04 12.57
C ALA A 252 5.38 -11.38 13.35
N ASP A 253 5.29 -11.70 14.64
CA ASP A 253 6.43 -12.19 15.45
C ASP A 253 6.90 -13.58 14.98
N GLU A 254 5.95 -14.42 14.52
CA GLU A 254 6.20 -15.78 14.02
C GLU A 254 6.14 -15.89 12.49
N GLU A 255 5.93 -14.78 11.79
CA GLU A 255 5.80 -14.71 10.33
C GLU A 255 4.67 -15.59 9.77
N LEU A 256 3.53 -15.66 10.49
CA LEU A 256 2.46 -16.61 10.26
C LEU A 256 1.09 -15.93 10.23
N ILE A 257 0.24 -16.39 9.32
CA ILE A 257 -1.19 -16.07 9.28
C ILE A 257 -1.98 -17.37 9.48
N ASP A 258 -2.84 -17.39 10.50
CA ASP A 258 -3.74 -18.51 10.79
C ASP A 258 -5.15 -18.15 10.27
N LEU A 259 -5.60 -18.92 9.26
CA LEU A 259 -6.88 -18.70 8.58
C LEU A 259 -8.08 -19.22 9.35
N SER A 260 -7.85 -20.14 10.28
CA SER A 260 -8.91 -20.75 11.09
C SER A 260 -8.48 -20.81 12.56
N PRO A 261 -8.22 -19.65 13.20
CA PRO A 261 -7.72 -19.66 14.56
C PRO A 261 -8.74 -20.21 15.53
N SER A 262 -8.32 -21.13 16.42
CA SER A 262 -9.17 -21.70 17.46
C SER A 262 -9.72 -20.61 18.40
N ALA A 263 -10.83 -20.90 19.08
CA ALA A 263 -11.43 -19.96 20.03
C ALA A 263 -10.44 -19.53 21.13
N GLU A 264 -9.53 -20.39 21.53
CA GLU A 264 -8.47 -20.10 22.48
C GLU A 264 -7.44 -19.12 21.90
N LYS A 265 -6.94 -19.37 20.68
CA LYS A 265 -6.00 -18.49 20.00
C LYS A 265 -6.59 -17.09 19.78
N ARG A 266 -7.86 -16.99 19.35
CA ARG A 266 -8.57 -15.71 19.19
C ARG A 266 -8.66 -14.94 20.50
N ARG A 267 -8.99 -15.59 21.62
CA ARG A 267 -9.06 -14.96 22.92
C ARG A 267 -7.69 -14.45 23.38
N ASN A 268 -6.66 -15.28 23.23
CA ASN A 268 -5.28 -14.92 23.60
C ASN A 268 -4.76 -13.74 22.77
N ALA A 269 -5.01 -13.73 21.46
CA ALA A 269 -4.65 -12.64 20.58
C ALA A 269 -5.31 -11.32 20.99
N ARG A 270 -6.63 -11.32 21.19
CA ARG A 270 -7.37 -10.13 21.65
C ARG A 270 -6.86 -9.60 23.01
N GLN A 271 -6.51 -10.49 23.92
CA GLN A 271 -5.94 -10.09 25.21
C GLN A 271 -4.55 -9.47 25.02
N ARG A 272 -3.71 -10.05 24.17
CA ARG A 272 -2.36 -9.52 23.88
C ARG A 272 -2.41 -8.17 23.18
N MET A 273 -3.31 -7.98 22.20
CA MET A 273 -3.55 -6.70 21.54
C MET A 273 -3.95 -5.60 22.56
N LYS A 274 -4.86 -5.91 23.48
CA LYS A 274 -5.27 -4.98 24.53
C LYS A 274 -4.11 -4.59 25.46
N LEU A 275 -3.28 -5.55 25.84
CA LEU A 275 -2.09 -5.29 26.67
C LEU A 275 -1.07 -4.42 25.96
N LEU A 276 -0.77 -4.71 24.69
CA LEU A 276 0.15 -3.91 23.88
C LEU A 276 -0.36 -2.48 23.69
N THR A 277 -1.65 -2.30 23.40
CA THR A 277 -2.27 -0.97 23.28
C THR A 277 -2.22 -0.19 24.59
N ALA A 278 -2.48 -0.85 25.72
CA ALA A 278 -2.40 -0.22 27.04
C ALA A 278 -0.95 0.17 27.39
N GLU A 279 0.01 -0.69 27.08
CA GLU A 279 1.43 -0.42 27.27
C GLU A 279 1.92 0.75 26.41
N LYS A 280 1.55 0.76 25.13
CA LYS A 280 1.85 1.87 24.20
C LYS A 280 1.29 3.22 24.73
N LYS A 281 0.05 3.20 25.22
CA LYS A 281 -0.54 4.40 25.88
C LYS A 281 0.21 4.80 27.16
N ARG A 282 0.69 3.84 27.95
CA ARG A 282 1.49 4.10 29.14
C ARG A 282 2.85 4.72 28.78
N LEU A 283 3.55 4.14 27.80
CA LEU A 283 4.83 4.62 27.32
C LEU A 283 4.73 6.04 26.74
N LYS A 284 3.68 6.34 25.98
CA LYS A 284 3.43 7.71 25.46
C LYS A 284 3.32 8.76 26.59
N LYS A 285 2.84 8.39 27.76
CA LYS A 285 2.79 9.31 28.92
C LYS A 285 4.15 9.54 29.55
N LEU A 286 5.08 8.57 29.45
CA LEU A 286 6.41 8.69 30.06
C LEU A 286 7.26 9.80 29.43
N LYS A 287 7.02 10.15 28.15
CA LYS A 287 7.73 11.25 27.48
C LYS A 287 7.58 12.61 28.16
N GLN A 288 6.57 12.77 29.03
CA GLN A 288 6.30 14.01 29.77
C GLN A 288 7.11 14.11 31.07
N PHE A 289 7.82 13.04 31.42
CA PHE A 289 8.60 12.98 32.67
C PHE A 289 10.10 12.94 32.35
N ASP A 290 10.86 13.67 33.15
CA ASP A 290 12.32 13.58 33.09
C ASP A 290 12.80 12.18 33.45
N ALA A 291 13.83 11.70 32.76
CA ALA A 291 14.49 10.45 33.11
C ALA A 291 15.33 10.66 34.35
N VAL A 292 14.86 10.16 35.51
CA VAL A 292 15.53 10.33 36.80
C VAL A 292 15.85 8.98 37.40
N THR A 293 17.09 8.82 37.86
CA THR A 293 17.54 7.62 38.57
C THR A 293 16.94 7.53 39.97
N LEU A 294 17.00 6.34 40.59
CA LEU A 294 16.47 6.13 41.95
C LEU A 294 17.11 7.00 43.04
N ASP A 295 18.33 7.47 42.81
CA ASP A 295 19.07 8.39 43.67
C ASP A 295 18.89 9.86 43.31
N GLY A 296 17.94 10.16 42.38
CA GLY A 296 17.50 11.53 42.07
C GLY A 296 18.33 12.26 41.00
N HIS A 297 19.22 11.59 40.28
CA HIS A 297 19.97 12.22 39.19
C HIS A 297 19.19 12.20 37.90
N THR A 298 19.03 13.37 37.25
CA THR A 298 18.40 13.49 35.92
C THR A 298 19.39 13.05 34.85
N ILE A 299 18.95 12.12 33.98
CA ILE A 299 19.70 11.61 32.84
C ILE A 299 19.13 12.20 31.58
N LYS A 300 19.99 12.78 30.74
CA LYS A 300 19.59 13.25 29.41
C LYS A 300 19.54 12.09 28.43
N LEU A 301 18.43 12.00 27.67
CA LEU A 301 18.21 10.99 26.66
C LEU A 301 18.44 11.60 25.28
N PHE A 302 19.40 11.09 24.55
CA PHE A 302 19.72 11.54 23.20
C PHE A 302 19.39 10.44 22.18
N ALA A 303 18.86 10.85 21.04
CA ALA A 303 18.59 9.94 19.94
C ALA A 303 19.75 9.91 18.93
N ASN A 304 19.90 8.76 18.27
CA ASN A 304 20.72 8.65 17.07
C ASN A 304 19.80 8.75 15.86
N ILE A 305 20.15 9.55 14.88
CA ILE A 305 19.42 9.75 13.65
C ILE A 305 20.27 9.44 12.42
N ALA A 306 19.63 9.01 11.35
CA ALA A 306 20.29 8.77 10.08
C ALA A 306 20.11 9.97 9.12
N LEU A 307 18.97 10.65 9.19
CA LEU A 307 18.60 11.76 8.32
C LEU A 307 18.21 12.99 9.14
N PRO A 308 18.39 14.21 8.59
CA PRO A 308 17.95 15.44 9.26
C PRO A 308 16.43 15.46 9.54
N GLU A 309 15.64 14.77 8.72
CA GLU A 309 14.19 14.67 8.85
C GLU A 309 13.77 13.92 10.12
N ASP A 310 14.60 13.00 10.62
CA ASP A 310 14.37 12.22 11.85
C ASP A 310 14.29 13.09 13.12
N VAL A 311 14.71 14.37 13.04
CA VAL A 311 14.63 15.31 14.16
C VAL A 311 13.21 15.48 14.69
N LYS A 312 12.20 15.39 13.82
CA LYS A 312 10.80 15.43 14.23
C LYS A 312 10.45 14.25 15.14
N ASP A 313 10.95 13.06 14.82
CA ASP A 313 10.72 11.85 15.61
C ASP A 313 11.46 11.90 16.94
N VAL A 314 12.63 12.52 17.00
CA VAL A 314 13.35 12.81 18.24
C VAL A 314 12.50 13.66 19.18
N HIS A 315 11.91 14.74 18.68
CA HIS A 315 10.97 15.57 19.46
C HIS A 315 9.72 14.80 19.87
N ARG A 316 9.16 14.01 18.96
CA ARG A 316 7.98 13.17 19.23
C ARG A 316 8.27 12.12 20.31
N ALA A 317 9.45 11.54 20.33
CA ALA A 317 9.90 10.59 21.35
C ALA A 317 10.15 11.24 22.72
N GLY A 318 10.32 12.57 22.76
CA GLY A 318 10.64 13.31 23.99
C GLY A 318 12.13 13.19 24.36
N ALA A 319 13.01 13.03 23.38
CA ALA A 319 14.46 13.05 23.64
C ALA A 319 14.97 14.48 23.82
N ASP A 320 16.01 14.65 24.65
CA ASP A 320 16.63 15.94 24.95
C ASP A 320 17.46 16.50 23.77
N GLY A 321 17.78 15.66 22.78
CA GLY A 321 18.54 16.08 21.63
C GLY A 321 19.05 14.90 20.79
N VAL A 322 19.92 15.22 19.82
CA VAL A 322 20.56 14.26 18.93
C VAL A 322 22.00 14.02 19.38
N CYS A 323 22.40 12.75 19.50
CA CYS A 323 23.77 12.36 19.84
C CYS A 323 24.63 12.14 18.60
N LEU A 324 24.12 11.36 17.64
CA LEU A 324 24.83 10.99 16.42
C LEU A 324 23.91 11.15 15.21
N LEU A 325 24.47 11.72 14.14
CA LEU A 325 23.91 11.71 12.80
C LEU A 325 24.77 10.73 11.98
N TYR A 326 24.19 9.59 11.59
CA TYR A 326 24.85 8.66 10.68
C TYR A 326 24.62 9.16 9.24
N THR A 327 25.68 9.63 8.57
CA THR A 327 25.62 9.90 7.14
C THR A 327 26.16 8.70 6.39
N SER A 328 25.50 8.30 5.29
CA SER A 328 25.89 7.16 4.45
C SER A 328 27.24 7.31 3.74
N ASP A 329 27.91 8.45 3.88
CA ASP A 329 29.18 8.78 3.21
C ASP A 329 30.42 8.45 4.03
N ALA A 330 30.31 7.67 5.10
CA ALA A 330 31.42 7.23 5.92
C ALA A 330 31.75 5.74 5.68
N ALA A 331 31.93 5.33 4.40
CA ALA A 331 32.50 4.02 4.03
C ALA A 331 33.53 4.20 2.90
#